data_f0ca0491ced7eeed9756d09b861ee9c4
#
_entry.id   f0ca0491ced7eeed9756d09b861ee9c4
#
_cell.length_a   1.000
_cell.length_b   1.000
_cell.length_c   1.000
_cell.angle_alpha   90.00
_cell.angle_beta   90.00
_cell.angle_gamma   90.00
#
_symmetry.space_group_name_H-M   'P 1'
#
loop_
_entity.id
_entity.type
_entity.pdbx_description
1 polymer ?
#
loop_
_entity_poly.entity_id
_entity_poly.type
_entity_poly.pdbx_seq_one_letter_code
_entity_poly.pdbx_strand_id
1 'polypeptide(L)'
;MNEAAARVLVLFGPTAVGKTAVSLEVARRLGAARCAGAARLARAEVISADSRAFFRGLDVVTDKPTHEERERVPHHLIDCVPIDGTYDAMSFRADVERLVPEIVERGRVPLIVGGGTLYLGALLRGLFEGPGSDAALRATLADRSLEEIYKELCDVDPQAAASIHPNDRLRIERALEVYRLSGRPISAWQAEAVPSPFRFVVTGLERERAEHRRAIAERVRWMIENGLVEEFERLRAAGLTPDCQAYRTIGIPEAAAYVSGNITLEELQVRIANRTWQLARRQSAWFRQEKHVRWVDVTGRDAASVARDIIELWSRTSEGER
;
A
#
# COMPACT_ATOMS: atom_id res chain seq x y z
N MET A 1 -0.41 -15.92 -30.89
CA MET A 1 -1.50 -16.33 -29.99
C MET A 1 -1.62 -15.23 -28.95
N ASN A 2 -2.80 -14.57 -28.88
CA ASN A 2 -3.02 -13.54 -27.86
C ASN A 2 -3.16 -14.29 -26.52
N GLU A 3 -2.07 -14.38 -25.74
CA GLU A 3 -2.17 -14.90 -24.38
C GLU A 3 -3.12 -13.97 -23.61
N ALA A 4 -4.21 -14.54 -23.14
CA ALA A 4 -5.16 -13.78 -22.33
C ALA A 4 -4.41 -13.22 -21.11
N ALA A 5 -4.45 -11.91 -20.93
CA ALA A 5 -3.76 -11.24 -19.82
C ALA A 5 -4.10 -11.91 -18.48
N ALA A 6 -3.09 -12.19 -17.68
CA ALA A 6 -3.27 -12.84 -16.38
C ALA A 6 -4.23 -12.03 -15.49
N ARG A 7 -5.20 -12.74 -14.88
CA ARG A 7 -6.16 -12.12 -13.96
C ARG A 7 -5.56 -12.04 -12.57
N VAL A 8 -5.70 -10.87 -11.95
CA VAL A 8 -5.18 -10.58 -10.61
C VAL A 8 -6.30 -10.03 -9.75
N LEU A 9 -6.52 -10.64 -8.59
CA LEU A 9 -7.45 -10.11 -7.60
C LEU A 9 -6.73 -9.03 -6.75
N VAL A 10 -7.33 -7.86 -6.64
CA VAL A 10 -6.82 -6.76 -5.83
C VAL A 10 -7.79 -6.49 -4.68
N LEU A 11 -7.30 -6.59 -3.46
CA LEU A 11 -8.03 -6.29 -2.23
C LEU A 11 -7.37 -5.10 -1.55
N PHE A 12 -8.02 -3.96 -1.61
CA PHE A 12 -7.50 -2.78 -0.95
C PHE A 12 -8.48 -2.20 0.09
N GLY A 13 -8.00 -1.24 0.84
CA GLY A 13 -8.79 -0.51 1.82
C GLY A 13 -7.89 0.21 2.82
N PRO A 14 -8.44 1.10 3.64
CA PRO A 14 -7.65 1.83 4.62
C PRO A 14 -7.02 0.91 5.67
N THR A 15 -6.01 1.41 6.36
CA THR A 15 -5.41 0.67 7.49
C THR A 15 -6.47 0.34 8.54
N ALA A 16 -6.34 -0.79 9.23
CA ALA A 16 -7.27 -1.30 10.23
C ALA A 16 -8.72 -1.60 9.75
N VAL A 17 -8.95 -1.71 8.43
CA VAL A 17 -10.27 -2.13 7.89
C VAL A 17 -10.51 -3.64 7.94
N GLY A 18 -9.46 -4.45 8.19
CA GLY A 18 -9.55 -5.91 8.28
C GLY A 18 -9.04 -6.67 7.04
N LYS A 19 -8.23 -6.03 6.18
CA LYS A 19 -7.69 -6.66 4.96
C LYS A 19 -6.99 -8.00 5.19
N THR A 20 -6.13 -8.08 6.21
CA THR A 20 -5.34 -9.29 6.50
C THR A 20 -6.24 -10.49 6.76
N ALA A 21 -7.18 -10.38 7.70
CA ALA A 21 -8.11 -11.47 8.01
C ALA A 21 -8.95 -11.87 6.80
N VAL A 22 -9.45 -10.90 6.03
CA VAL A 22 -10.25 -11.15 4.83
C VAL A 22 -9.40 -11.82 3.75
N SER A 23 -8.16 -11.37 3.50
CA SER A 23 -7.29 -11.95 2.47
C SER A 23 -6.90 -13.39 2.77
N LEU A 24 -6.61 -13.71 4.03
CA LEU A 24 -6.33 -15.09 4.47
C LEU A 24 -7.55 -16.00 4.22
N GLU A 25 -8.75 -15.51 4.54
CA GLU A 25 -9.98 -16.28 4.34
C GLU A 25 -10.33 -16.43 2.83
N VAL A 26 -10.10 -15.40 2.01
CA VAL A 26 -10.23 -15.47 0.54
C VAL A 26 -9.25 -16.50 -0.01
N ALA A 27 -7.96 -16.45 0.38
CA ALA A 27 -6.94 -17.36 -0.11
C ALA A 27 -7.24 -18.82 0.25
N ARG A 28 -7.71 -19.06 1.48
CA ARG A 28 -8.11 -20.40 1.93
C ARG A 28 -9.30 -20.94 1.16
N ARG A 29 -10.35 -20.13 0.92
CA ARG A 29 -11.60 -20.54 0.29
C ARG A 29 -11.48 -20.69 -1.22
N LEU A 30 -10.68 -19.88 -1.90
CA LEU A 30 -10.40 -20.06 -3.32
C LEU A 30 -9.90 -21.48 -3.62
N GLY A 31 -9.09 -22.07 -2.74
CA GLY A 31 -8.62 -23.46 -2.89
C GLY A 31 -9.69 -24.53 -2.62
N ALA A 32 -10.81 -24.18 -2.02
CA ALA A 32 -11.91 -25.09 -1.68
C ALA A 32 -13.11 -24.97 -2.62
N ALA A 33 -13.23 -23.85 -3.36
CA ALA A 33 -14.38 -23.61 -4.25
C ALA A 33 -14.29 -24.51 -5.49
N ARG A 34 -15.39 -25.26 -5.74
CA ARG A 34 -15.62 -25.95 -7.03
C ARG A 34 -16.43 -25.00 -7.90
N CYS A 35 -15.84 -24.47 -8.96
CA CYS A 35 -16.65 -23.92 -10.05
C CYS A 35 -17.27 -25.08 -10.83
N ALA A 36 -18.58 -25.01 -11.09
CA ALA A 36 -19.27 -25.98 -11.91
C ALA A 36 -18.59 -26.03 -13.31
N GLY A 37 -17.98 -27.17 -13.65
CA GLY A 37 -17.36 -27.41 -14.95
C GLY A 37 -15.87 -27.01 -15.11
N ALA A 38 -15.19 -26.57 -14.07
CA ALA A 38 -13.76 -26.25 -14.11
C ALA A 38 -12.95 -27.04 -13.07
N ALA A 39 -11.66 -27.24 -13.35
CA ALA A 39 -10.69 -27.75 -12.41
C ALA A 39 -10.74 -26.91 -11.11
N ARG A 40 -10.40 -27.54 -9.96
CA ARG A 40 -10.30 -26.87 -8.63
C ARG A 40 -9.73 -25.46 -8.78
N LEU A 41 -10.46 -24.42 -8.32
CA LEU A 41 -9.88 -23.11 -8.16
C LEU A 41 -8.65 -23.24 -7.24
N ALA A 42 -7.53 -22.82 -7.74
CA ALA A 42 -6.27 -22.92 -7.03
C ALA A 42 -6.28 -21.98 -5.81
N ARG A 43 -5.55 -22.35 -4.76
CA ARG A 43 -5.27 -21.47 -3.62
C ARG A 43 -4.64 -20.18 -4.12
N ALA A 44 -4.93 -19.05 -3.46
CA ALA A 44 -4.25 -17.82 -3.78
C ALA A 44 -2.88 -17.70 -3.07
N GLU A 45 -2.00 -16.91 -3.65
CA GLU A 45 -0.80 -16.39 -3.00
C GLU A 45 -0.96 -14.88 -2.87
N VAL A 46 -0.60 -14.34 -1.71
CA VAL A 46 -0.73 -12.91 -1.42
C VAL A 46 0.53 -12.16 -1.85
N ILE A 47 0.34 -11.05 -2.54
CA ILE A 47 1.39 -10.06 -2.81
C ILE A 47 1.07 -8.83 -1.97
N SER A 48 1.91 -8.50 -0.99
CA SER A 48 1.70 -7.35 -0.13
C SER A 48 1.91 -6.04 -0.89
N ALA A 49 0.92 -5.15 -0.83
CA ALA A 49 1.00 -3.77 -1.28
C ALA A 49 0.97 -2.80 -0.09
N ASP A 50 1.51 -3.22 1.05
CA ASP A 50 1.71 -2.37 2.23
C ASP A 50 3.14 -1.84 2.24
N SER A 51 3.27 -0.51 2.12
CA SER A 51 4.57 0.19 2.03
C SER A 51 5.48 0.02 3.25
N ARG A 52 4.97 -0.54 4.33
CA ARG A 52 5.71 -0.71 5.59
C ARG A 52 6.04 -2.18 5.86
N ALA A 53 5.22 -3.11 5.39
CA ALA A 53 5.47 -4.53 5.51
C ALA A 53 6.70 -5.01 4.73
N PHE A 54 7.19 -4.23 3.76
CA PHE A 54 8.41 -4.54 3.00
C PHE A 54 9.67 -4.59 3.88
N PHE A 55 9.75 -3.75 4.92
CA PHE A 55 10.94 -3.61 5.75
C PHE A 55 11.03 -4.71 6.80
N ARG A 56 12.21 -5.35 6.90
CA ARG A 56 12.50 -6.38 7.91
C ARG A 56 12.43 -5.82 9.31
N GLY A 57 11.80 -6.58 10.21
CA GLY A 57 11.74 -6.25 11.63
C GLY A 57 10.70 -5.21 12.04
N LEU A 58 9.95 -4.61 11.10
CA LEU A 58 8.75 -3.82 11.38
C LEU A 58 7.53 -4.73 11.49
N ASP A 59 7.45 -5.54 12.53
CA ASP A 59 6.47 -6.62 12.63
C ASP A 59 5.23 -6.22 13.41
N VAL A 60 5.41 -5.76 14.65
CA VAL A 60 4.34 -5.32 15.55
C VAL A 60 3.71 -4.02 15.03
N VAL A 61 4.53 -3.03 14.70
CA VAL A 61 4.07 -1.70 14.26
C VAL A 61 3.28 -1.73 12.95
N THR A 62 3.51 -2.72 12.11
CA THR A 62 2.79 -2.89 10.84
C THR A 62 1.70 -3.95 10.91
N ASP A 63 1.64 -4.71 12.02
CA ASP A 63 0.69 -5.82 12.19
C ASP A 63 0.80 -6.80 11.00
N LYS A 64 2.02 -7.25 10.75
CA LYS A 64 2.31 -8.22 9.69
C LYS A 64 1.60 -9.55 9.97
N PRO A 65 1.23 -10.28 8.92
CA PRO A 65 0.80 -11.67 9.08
C PRO A 65 1.84 -12.46 9.85
N THR A 66 1.38 -13.23 10.83
CA THR A 66 2.24 -14.09 11.66
C THR A 66 2.95 -15.16 10.84
N HIS A 67 3.98 -15.77 11.40
CA HIS A 67 4.69 -16.86 10.70
C HIS A 67 3.72 -18.01 10.36
N GLU A 68 2.84 -18.38 11.28
CA GLU A 68 1.82 -19.41 11.07
C GLU A 68 0.84 -19.06 9.93
N GLU A 69 0.41 -17.81 9.85
CA GLU A 69 -0.44 -17.33 8.74
C GLU A 69 0.29 -17.38 7.40
N ARG A 70 1.58 -17.01 7.38
CA ARG A 70 2.42 -17.07 6.17
C ARG A 70 2.73 -18.50 5.73
N GLU A 71 2.84 -19.45 6.64
CA GLU A 71 2.96 -20.87 6.30
C GLU A 71 1.69 -21.43 5.65
N ARG A 72 0.51 -20.99 6.12
CA ARG A 72 -0.79 -21.39 5.55
C ARG A 72 -1.10 -20.78 4.20
N VAL A 73 -0.72 -19.52 4.02
CA VAL A 73 -0.93 -18.76 2.78
C VAL A 73 0.40 -18.08 2.41
N PRO A 74 1.03 -18.45 1.28
CA PRO A 74 2.26 -17.80 0.85
C PRO A 74 2.06 -16.28 0.67
N HIS A 75 2.99 -15.51 1.25
CA HIS A 75 3.01 -14.06 1.14
C HIS A 75 4.32 -13.60 0.50
N HIS A 76 4.19 -12.77 -0.50
CA HIS A 76 5.31 -12.12 -1.19
C HIS A 76 5.40 -10.65 -0.81
N LEU A 77 6.58 -10.06 -0.93
CA LEU A 77 6.87 -8.67 -0.61
C LEU A 77 6.59 -8.31 0.86
N ILE A 78 6.91 -9.24 1.75
CA ILE A 78 7.04 -9.01 3.19
C ILE A 78 8.50 -9.28 3.56
N ASP A 79 9.10 -8.44 4.40
CA ASP A 79 10.50 -8.59 4.86
C ASP A 79 11.53 -8.65 3.73
N CYS A 80 11.25 -8.04 2.58
CA CYS A 80 12.12 -8.08 1.40
C CYS A 80 13.18 -6.96 1.36
N VAL A 81 13.03 -5.93 2.20
CA VAL A 81 13.92 -4.76 2.25
C VAL A 81 14.58 -4.66 3.62
N PRO A 82 15.90 -4.45 3.72
CA PRO A 82 16.55 -4.18 5.00
C PRO A 82 16.06 -2.85 5.59
N ILE A 83 16.24 -2.66 6.91
CA ILE A 83 15.67 -1.52 7.64
C ILE A 83 16.21 -0.15 7.20
N ASP A 84 17.43 -0.13 6.69
CA ASP A 84 18.12 1.05 6.13
C ASP A 84 17.94 1.17 4.61
N GLY A 85 17.28 0.21 3.99
CA GLY A 85 17.05 0.17 2.55
C GLY A 85 15.93 1.12 2.10
N THR A 86 15.78 1.19 0.78
CA THR A 86 14.71 1.95 0.13
C THR A 86 13.91 1.04 -0.80
N TYR A 87 12.62 1.33 -0.93
CA TYR A 87 11.75 0.62 -1.85
C TYR A 87 10.74 1.61 -2.44
N ASP A 88 10.62 1.61 -3.76
CA ASP A 88 9.79 2.56 -4.49
C ASP A 88 8.70 1.88 -5.33
N ALA A 89 7.91 2.70 -6.04
CA ALA A 89 6.80 2.20 -6.82
C ALA A 89 7.25 1.47 -8.10
N MET A 90 8.43 1.81 -8.65
CA MET A 90 9.00 1.13 -9.82
C MET A 90 9.46 -0.27 -9.43
N SER A 91 10.20 -0.39 -8.33
CA SER A 91 10.63 -1.68 -7.76
C SER A 91 9.44 -2.58 -7.44
N PHE A 92 8.40 -2.02 -6.82
CA PHE A 92 7.17 -2.75 -6.52
C PHE A 92 6.49 -3.27 -7.79
N ARG A 93 6.36 -2.41 -8.80
CA ARG A 93 5.75 -2.78 -10.08
C ARG A 93 6.54 -3.92 -10.76
N ALA A 94 7.86 -3.78 -10.83
CA ALA A 94 8.74 -4.80 -11.42
C ALA A 94 8.61 -6.15 -10.69
N ASP A 95 8.57 -6.11 -9.35
CA ASP A 95 8.37 -7.33 -8.55
C ASP A 95 7.00 -7.97 -8.80
N VAL A 96 5.93 -7.18 -8.89
CA VAL A 96 4.59 -7.71 -9.20
C VAL A 96 4.55 -8.30 -10.61
N GLU A 97 5.14 -7.63 -11.60
CA GLU A 97 5.21 -8.11 -12.99
C GLU A 97 6.00 -9.42 -13.13
N ARG A 98 6.98 -9.67 -12.25
CA ARG A 98 7.69 -10.93 -12.13
C ARG A 98 6.88 -11.99 -11.37
N LEU A 99 6.30 -11.64 -10.23
CA LEU A 99 5.61 -12.59 -9.33
C LEU A 99 4.30 -13.12 -9.90
N VAL A 100 3.53 -12.30 -10.59
CA VAL A 100 2.20 -12.70 -11.11
C VAL A 100 2.30 -13.88 -12.08
N PRO A 101 3.16 -13.87 -13.11
CA PRO A 101 3.37 -15.05 -13.97
C PRO A 101 3.79 -16.30 -13.17
N GLU A 102 4.75 -16.16 -12.26
CA GLU A 102 5.23 -17.28 -11.44
C GLU A 102 4.12 -17.93 -10.59
N ILE A 103 3.22 -17.11 -10.03
CA ILE A 103 2.06 -17.57 -9.25
C ILE A 103 1.06 -18.30 -10.15
N VAL A 104 0.80 -17.76 -11.33
CA VAL A 104 -0.11 -18.36 -12.32
C VAL A 104 0.44 -19.69 -12.86
N GLU A 105 1.74 -19.79 -13.14
CA GLU A 105 2.41 -21.02 -13.57
C GLU A 105 2.30 -22.15 -12.52
N ARG A 106 2.31 -21.77 -11.22
CA ARG A 106 2.02 -22.72 -10.13
C ARG A 106 0.54 -23.12 -10.05
N GLY A 107 -0.29 -22.61 -10.96
CA GLY A 107 -1.75 -22.83 -10.95
C GLY A 107 -2.44 -22.14 -9.80
N ARG A 108 -1.93 -20.99 -9.31
CA ARG A 108 -2.50 -20.23 -8.19
C ARG A 108 -3.02 -18.87 -8.61
N VAL A 109 -3.88 -18.28 -7.76
CA VAL A 109 -4.46 -16.96 -7.99
C VAL A 109 -3.58 -15.91 -7.34
N PRO A 110 -3.03 -14.94 -8.09
CA PRO A 110 -2.34 -13.81 -7.49
C PRO A 110 -3.36 -12.87 -6.81
N LEU A 111 -3.16 -12.61 -5.52
CA LEU A 111 -4.01 -11.75 -4.68
C LEU A 111 -3.16 -10.59 -4.13
N ILE A 112 -3.30 -9.40 -4.70
CA ILE A 112 -2.62 -8.20 -4.22
C ILE A 112 -3.42 -7.60 -3.08
N VAL A 113 -2.78 -7.40 -1.92
CA VAL A 113 -3.43 -6.92 -0.70
C VAL A 113 -2.68 -5.73 -0.11
N GLY A 114 -3.35 -4.59 0.08
CA GLY A 114 -2.69 -3.47 0.74
C GLY A 114 -3.49 -2.19 0.86
N GLY A 115 -2.84 -1.19 1.47
CA GLY A 115 -3.34 0.17 1.61
C GLY A 115 -2.39 1.21 1.00
N GLY A 116 -1.31 0.78 0.36
CA GLY A 116 -0.29 1.63 -0.23
C GLY A 116 -0.77 2.31 -1.53
N THR A 117 -1.34 3.50 -1.41
CA THR A 117 -1.96 4.22 -2.53
C THR A 117 -0.98 4.50 -3.67
N LEU A 118 0.30 4.77 -3.37
CA LEU A 118 1.33 4.96 -4.39
C LEU A 118 1.58 3.66 -5.18
N TYR A 119 1.74 2.56 -4.49
CA TYR A 119 2.03 1.24 -5.08
C TYR A 119 0.85 0.71 -5.89
N LEU A 120 -0.35 0.80 -5.33
CA LEU A 120 -1.57 0.41 -6.05
C LEU A 120 -1.84 1.32 -7.25
N GLY A 121 -1.58 2.63 -7.12
CA GLY A 121 -1.67 3.58 -8.23
C GLY A 121 -0.72 3.23 -9.38
N ALA A 122 0.50 2.82 -9.05
CA ALA A 122 1.50 2.38 -10.02
C ALA A 122 1.04 1.17 -10.85
N LEU A 123 0.34 0.25 -10.22
CA LEU A 123 -0.21 -0.93 -10.90
C LEU A 123 -1.47 -0.62 -11.71
N LEU A 124 -2.44 0.06 -11.08
CA LEU A 124 -3.77 0.24 -11.66
C LEU A 124 -3.82 1.30 -12.75
N ARG A 125 -3.00 2.35 -12.62
CA ARG A 125 -2.95 3.48 -13.57
C ARG A 125 -1.70 3.52 -14.44
N GLY A 126 -0.73 2.68 -14.13
CA GLY A 126 0.57 2.68 -14.79
C GLY A 126 1.59 3.62 -14.15
N LEU A 127 2.81 3.49 -14.59
CA LEU A 127 3.93 4.37 -14.26
C LEU A 127 4.59 4.84 -15.55
N PHE A 128 5.15 6.02 -15.50
CA PHE A 128 6.04 6.54 -16.55
C PHE A 128 7.51 6.27 -16.18
N GLU A 129 8.33 6.03 -17.16
CA GLU A 129 9.78 5.87 -17.02
C GLU A 129 10.47 7.24 -17.13
N GLY A 130 10.41 8.00 -16.06
CA GLY A 130 11.05 9.31 -15.95
C GLY A 130 12.37 9.28 -15.17
N PRO A 131 13.06 10.44 -15.06
CA PRO A 131 14.32 10.53 -14.32
C PRO A 131 14.13 10.09 -12.86
N GLY A 132 15.16 9.45 -12.31
CA GLY A 132 15.23 9.06 -10.89
C GLY A 132 15.20 10.27 -9.96
N SER A 133 15.49 10.04 -8.68
CA SER A 133 15.62 11.12 -7.70
C SER A 133 17.06 11.63 -7.64
N ASP A 134 17.22 12.94 -7.47
CA ASP A 134 18.50 13.61 -7.26
C ASP A 134 18.50 14.32 -5.89
N ALA A 135 19.32 13.81 -4.97
CA ALA A 135 19.38 14.33 -3.60
C ALA A 135 19.92 15.78 -3.53
N ALA A 136 20.88 16.14 -4.38
CA ALA A 136 21.44 17.48 -4.41
C ALA A 136 20.39 18.49 -4.93
N LEU A 137 19.69 18.14 -5.98
CA LEU A 137 18.61 18.96 -6.50
C LEU A 137 17.46 19.13 -5.50
N ARG A 138 17.09 18.06 -4.79
CA ARG A 138 16.08 18.14 -3.73
C ARG A 138 16.50 19.04 -2.58
N ALA A 139 17.78 19.01 -2.17
CA ALA A 139 18.28 19.92 -1.16
C ALA A 139 18.12 21.38 -1.59
N THR A 140 18.46 21.73 -2.85
CA THR A 140 18.26 23.09 -3.37
C THR A 140 16.80 23.53 -3.42
N LEU A 141 15.86 22.60 -3.67
CA LEU A 141 14.43 22.90 -3.65
C LEU A 141 13.89 23.04 -2.22
N ALA A 142 14.42 22.26 -1.28
CA ALA A 142 14.02 22.31 0.13
C ALA A 142 14.35 23.66 0.79
N ASP A 143 15.43 24.33 0.37
CA ASP A 143 15.84 25.64 0.87
C ASP A 143 14.96 26.80 0.39
N ARG A 144 14.12 26.55 -0.61
CA ARG A 144 13.23 27.59 -1.19
C ARG A 144 11.87 27.59 -0.51
N SER A 145 11.20 28.74 -0.50
CA SER A 145 9.84 28.84 0.01
C SER A 145 8.84 28.02 -0.86
N LEU A 146 7.78 27.55 -0.22
CA LEU A 146 6.74 26.77 -0.91
C LEU A 146 6.06 27.60 -2.03
N GLU A 147 5.87 28.88 -1.80
CA GLU A 147 5.27 29.80 -2.76
C GLU A 147 6.13 29.93 -4.02
N GLU A 148 7.45 30.08 -3.86
CA GLU A 148 8.39 30.20 -4.99
C GLU A 148 8.40 28.93 -5.87
N ILE A 149 8.50 27.74 -5.23
CA ILE A 149 8.53 26.48 -5.98
C ILE A 149 7.17 26.18 -6.62
N TYR A 150 6.06 26.57 -6.00
CA TYR A 150 4.74 26.39 -6.62
C TYR A 150 4.55 27.34 -7.80
N LYS A 151 5.02 28.60 -7.71
CA LYS A 151 5.00 29.54 -8.83
C LYS A 151 5.82 29.01 -10.00
N GLU A 152 7.04 28.52 -9.75
CA GLU A 152 7.87 27.89 -10.78
C GLU A 152 7.14 26.70 -11.44
N LEU A 153 6.45 25.87 -10.64
CA LEU A 153 5.66 24.75 -11.19
C LEU A 153 4.53 25.25 -12.11
N CYS A 154 3.85 26.34 -11.75
CA CYS A 154 2.82 26.95 -12.59
C CYS A 154 3.37 27.40 -13.95
N ASP A 155 4.60 27.89 -13.97
CA ASP A 155 5.24 28.37 -15.20
C ASP A 155 5.71 27.21 -16.10
N VAL A 156 6.27 26.12 -15.53
CA VAL A 156 6.88 25.02 -16.30
C VAL A 156 5.94 23.85 -16.59
N ASP A 157 4.94 23.64 -15.74
CA ASP A 157 3.93 22.57 -15.88
C ASP A 157 2.57 22.99 -15.30
N PRO A 158 1.81 23.86 -16.01
CA PRO A 158 0.49 24.32 -15.57
C PRO A 158 -0.50 23.18 -15.34
N GLN A 159 -0.38 22.06 -16.08
CA GLN A 159 -1.26 20.90 -15.94
C GLN A 159 -1.00 20.17 -14.61
N ALA A 160 0.25 19.96 -14.24
CA ALA A 160 0.60 19.41 -12.93
C ALA A 160 0.20 20.36 -11.80
N ALA A 161 0.47 21.67 -11.94
CA ALA A 161 0.09 22.68 -10.95
C ALA A 161 -1.42 22.71 -10.68
N ALA A 162 -2.26 22.55 -11.70
CA ALA A 162 -3.72 22.46 -11.53
C ALA A 162 -4.18 21.22 -10.76
N SER A 163 -3.39 20.14 -10.74
CA SER A 163 -3.71 18.87 -10.07
C SER A 163 -3.06 18.72 -8.70
N ILE A 164 -1.99 19.46 -8.42
CA ILE A 164 -1.23 19.39 -7.17
C ILE A 164 -1.67 20.52 -6.25
N HIS A 165 -2.05 20.17 -5.00
CA HIS A 165 -2.41 21.19 -4.03
C HIS A 165 -1.21 22.11 -3.74
N PRO A 166 -1.36 23.45 -3.63
CA PRO A 166 -0.25 24.39 -3.41
C PRO A 166 0.58 24.11 -2.14
N ASN A 167 -0.01 23.42 -1.15
CA ASN A 167 0.67 23.02 0.09
C ASN A 167 1.32 21.62 0.02
N ASP A 168 1.26 20.92 -1.12
CA ASP A 168 1.86 19.60 -1.27
C ASP A 168 3.31 19.72 -1.77
N ARG A 169 4.19 20.17 -0.86
CA ARG A 169 5.62 20.38 -1.14
C ARG A 169 6.26 19.18 -1.83
N LEU A 170 6.01 17.96 -1.35
CA LEU A 170 6.67 16.77 -1.88
C LEU A 170 6.32 16.51 -3.36
N ARG A 171 5.06 16.74 -3.76
CA ARG A 171 4.66 16.59 -5.15
C ARG A 171 5.15 17.72 -6.01
N ILE A 172 5.18 18.95 -5.50
CA ILE A 172 5.72 20.12 -6.18
C ILE A 172 7.22 19.91 -6.45
N GLU A 173 8.00 19.55 -5.41
CA GLU A 173 9.43 19.27 -5.54
C GLU A 173 9.68 18.13 -6.55
N ARG A 174 8.88 17.05 -6.53
CA ARG A 174 9.03 15.96 -7.50
C ARG A 174 8.73 16.41 -8.94
N ALA A 175 7.73 17.22 -9.15
CA ALA A 175 7.40 17.73 -10.49
C ALA A 175 8.52 18.62 -11.05
N LEU A 176 9.06 19.52 -10.22
CA LEU A 176 10.19 20.36 -10.58
C LEU A 176 11.49 19.57 -10.78
N GLU A 177 11.74 18.57 -9.91
CA GLU A 177 12.89 17.66 -10.05
C GLU A 177 12.87 16.97 -11.44
N VAL A 178 11.71 16.38 -11.81
CA VAL A 178 11.56 15.74 -13.12
C VAL A 178 11.82 16.72 -14.24
N TYR A 179 11.24 17.92 -14.17
CA TYR A 179 11.44 18.94 -15.20
C TYR A 179 12.91 19.38 -15.30
N ARG A 180 13.57 19.67 -14.19
CA ARG A 180 14.97 20.13 -14.17
C ARG A 180 15.95 19.07 -14.65
N LEU A 181 15.68 17.79 -14.38
CA LEU A 181 16.54 16.67 -14.83
C LEU A 181 16.32 16.29 -16.30
N SER A 182 15.11 16.49 -16.85
CA SER A 182 14.76 16.00 -18.19
C SER A 182 14.43 17.09 -19.20
N GLY A 183 14.23 18.34 -18.75
CA GLY A 183 13.70 19.41 -19.58
C GLY A 183 12.23 19.23 -19.98
N ARG A 184 11.54 18.21 -19.44
CA ARG A 184 10.19 17.81 -19.81
C ARG A 184 9.24 17.82 -18.61
N PRO A 185 8.03 18.45 -18.73
CA PRO A 185 7.03 18.47 -17.65
C PRO A 185 6.63 17.08 -17.18
N ILE A 186 6.38 16.92 -15.86
CA ILE A 186 5.94 15.63 -15.29
C ILE A 186 4.58 15.20 -15.85
N SER A 187 3.69 16.14 -16.15
CA SER A 187 2.39 15.86 -16.77
C SER A 187 2.53 15.18 -18.13
N ALA A 188 3.52 15.58 -18.94
CA ALA A 188 3.82 14.96 -20.22
C ALA A 188 4.37 13.54 -20.07
N TRP A 189 5.19 13.27 -19.04
CA TRP A 189 5.62 11.92 -18.70
C TRP A 189 4.46 11.05 -18.24
N GLN A 190 3.57 11.59 -17.40
CA GLN A 190 2.39 10.86 -16.89
C GLN A 190 1.40 10.47 -17.99
N ALA A 191 1.29 11.28 -19.05
CA ALA A 191 0.47 10.95 -20.22
C ALA A 191 0.98 9.72 -21.01
N GLU A 192 2.26 9.38 -20.87
CA GLU A 192 2.90 8.21 -21.48
C GLU A 192 3.03 7.03 -20.52
N ALA A 193 2.36 7.08 -19.36
CA ALA A 193 2.40 5.99 -18.41
C ALA A 193 1.90 4.68 -19.03
N VAL A 194 2.72 3.64 -18.94
CA VAL A 194 2.40 2.32 -19.48
C VAL A 194 1.56 1.56 -18.46
N PRO A 195 0.34 1.13 -18.80
CA PRO A 195 -0.47 0.28 -17.93
C PRO A 195 0.22 -1.04 -17.62
N SER A 196 -0.12 -1.65 -16.48
CA SER A 196 0.31 -3.02 -16.18
C SER A 196 -0.33 -4.00 -17.17
N PRO A 197 0.38 -5.08 -17.56
CA PRO A 197 -0.11 -6.06 -18.55
C PRO A 197 -1.21 -6.98 -18.01
N PHE A 198 -1.63 -6.81 -16.75
CA PHE A 198 -2.58 -7.68 -16.10
C PHE A 198 -4.01 -7.14 -16.12
N ARG A 199 -4.95 -8.06 -15.97
CA ARG A 199 -6.36 -7.75 -15.81
C ARG A 199 -6.72 -7.77 -14.32
N PHE A 200 -7.01 -6.62 -13.76
CA PHE A 200 -7.33 -6.48 -12.34
C PHE A 200 -8.83 -6.63 -12.07
N VAL A 201 -9.17 -7.46 -11.09
CA VAL A 201 -10.48 -7.49 -10.43
C VAL A 201 -10.34 -6.80 -9.09
N VAL A 202 -10.87 -5.59 -8.99
CA VAL A 202 -10.57 -4.68 -7.89
C VAL A 202 -11.72 -4.64 -6.89
N THR A 203 -11.42 -5.01 -5.64
CA THR A 203 -12.35 -4.97 -4.51
C THR A 203 -11.82 -4.04 -3.42
N GLY A 204 -12.64 -3.08 -3.02
CA GLY A 204 -12.34 -2.15 -1.93
C GLY A 204 -13.11 -2.54 -0.67
N LEU A 205 -12.44 -2.55 0.48
CA LEU A 205 -13.10 -2.70 1.78
C LEU A 205 -13.37 -1.33 2.40
N GLU A 206 -14.57 -1.18 2.92
CA GLU A 206 -14.94 -0.01 3.74
C GLU A 206 -15.61 -0.45 5.03
N ARG A 207 -15.55 0.42 6.04
CA ARG A 207 -16.11 0.19 7.38
C ARG A 207 -16.75 1.46 7.88
N GLU A 208 -17.87 1.35 8.61
CA GLU A 208 -18.52 2.47 9.28
C GLU A 208 -17.51 3.22 10.17
N ARG A 209 -17.62 4.54 10.17
CA ARG A 209 -16.61 5.44 10.78
C ARG A 209 -16.37 5.19 12.26
N ALA A 210 -17.42 4.97 13.06
CA ALA A 210 -17.25 4.77 14.50
C ALA A 210 -16.60 3.41 14.80
N GLU A 211 -17.01 2.37 14.07
CA GLU A 211 -16.41 1.03 14.19
C GLU A 211 -14.95 1.04 13.71
N HIS A 212 -14.65 1.75 12.63
CA HIS A 212 -13.28 1.87 12.13
C HIS A 212 -12.35 2.59 13.14
N ARG A 213 -12.85 3.63 13.81
CA ARG A 213 -12.10 4.29 14.89
C ARG A 213 -11.84 3.37 16.07
N ARG A 214 -12.84 2.56 16.47
CA ARG A 214 -12.65 1.53 17.50
C ARG A 214 -11.59 0.52 17.10
N ALA A 215 -11.67 -0.02 15.89
CA ALA A 215 -10.68 -0.96 15.36
C ALA A 215 -9.25 -0.39 15.35
N ILE A 216 -9.09 0.89 15.01
CA ILE A 216 -7.79 1.58 15.10
C ILE A 216 -7.32 1.66 16.56
N ALA A 217 -8.18 2.05 17.49
CA ALA A 217 -7.80 2.17 18.90
C ALA A 217 -7.42 0.81 19.52
N GLU A 218 -8.18 -0.23 19.21
CA GLU A 218 -7.89 -1.61 19.63
C GLU A 218 -6.55 -2.10 19.06
N ARG A 219 -6.30 -1.88 17.78
CA ARG A 219 -5.04 -2.22 17.15
C ARG A 219 -3.85 -1.50 17.78
N VAL A 220 -3.97 -0.21 18.07
CA VAL A 220 -2.88 0.56 18.71
C VAL A 220 -2.61 0.04 20.11
N ARG A 221 -3.65 -0.30 20.89
CA ARG A 221 -3.50 -0.91 22.20
C ARG A 221 -2.76 -2.25 22.08
N TRP A 222 -3.20 -3.10 21.16
CA TRP A 222 -2.54 -4.38 20.90
C TRP A 222 -1.06 -4.20 20.54
N MET A 223 -0.71 -3.25 19.69
CA MET A 223 0.68 -2.98 19.32
C MET A 223 1.54 -2.63 20.56
N ILE A 224 1.04 -1.78 21.43
CA ILE A 224 1.75 -1.37 22.65
C ILE A 224 1.92 -2.57 23.59
N GLU A 225 0.88 -3.35 23.80
CA GLU A 225 0.87 -4.53 24.67
C GLU A 225 1.73 -5.69 24.12
N ASN A 226 1.99 -5.71 22.81
CA ASN A 226 2.78 -6.75 22.12
C ASN A 226 4.18 -6.29 21.69
N GLY A 227 4.70 -5.25 22.31
CA GLY A 227 6.13 -4.92 22.21
C GLY A 227 6.50 -3.90 21.14
N LEU A 228 5.63 -2.94 20.82
CA LEU A 228 5.95 -1.84 19.91
C LEU A 228 7.20 -1.04 20.33
N VAL A 229 7.34 -0.78 21.63
CA VAL A 229 8.47 0.00 22.15
C VAL A 229 9.75 -0.82 22.07
N GLU A 230 9.71 -2.07 22.46
CA GLU A 230 10.80 -3.02 22.36
C GLU A 230 11.23 -3.27 20.91
N GLU A 231 10.26 -3.32 19.99
CA GLU A 231 10.54 -3.41 18.55
C GLU A 231 11.32 -2.18 18.09
N PHE A 232 10.89 -0.97 18.46
CA PHE A 232 11.61 0.25 18.13
C PHE A 232 13.04 0.24 18.69
N GLU A 233 13.26 -0.17 19.95
CA GLU A 233 14.59 -0.22 20.55
C GLU A 233 15.52 -1.20 19.83
N ARG A 234 15.01 -2.39 19.47
CA ARG A 234 15.76 -3.36 18.64
C ARG A 234 16.14 -2.79 17.29
N LEU A 235 15.19 -2.13 16.61
CA LEU A 235 15.42 -1.54 15.29
C LEU A 235 16.42 -0.40 15.34
N ARG A 236 16.35 0.44 16.38
CA ARG A 236 17.34 1.50 16.62
C ARG A 236 18.73 0.92 16.83
N ALA A 237 18.86 -0.12 17.61
CA ALA A 237 20.14 -0.83 17.82
C ALA A 237 20.66 -1.49 16.52
N ALA A 238 19.75 -1.88 15.61
CA ALA A 238 20.06 -2.43 14.28
C ALA A 238 20.33 -1.37 13.21
N GLY A 239 20.37 -0.07 13.55
CA GLY A 239 20.72 1.00 12.62
C GLY A 239 19.54 1.82 12.06
N LEU A 240 18.33 1.68 12.60
CA LEU A 240 17.22 2.55 12.21
C LEU A 240 17.45 3.99 12.68
N THR A 241 17.55 4.92 11.72
CA THR A 241 17.73 6.36 11.96
C THR A 241 16.58 7.16 11.35
N PRO A 242 16.39 8.43 11.73
CA PRO A 242 15.36 9.30 11.15
C PRO A 242 15.43 9.45 9.62
N ASP A 243 16.59 9.24 9.02
CA ASP A 243 16.81 9.34 7.57
C ASP A 243 16.31 8.09 6.82
N CYS A 244 16.16 6.95 7.51
CA CYS A 244 15.67 5.72 6.93
C CYS A 244 14.20 5.87 6.47
N GLN A 245 13.87 5.31 5.31
CA GLN A 245 12.49 5.28 4.82
C GLN A 245 11.55 4.55 5.80
N ALA A 246 12.04 3.51 6.44
CA ALA A 246 11.34 2.72 7.46
C ALA A 246 10.94 3.55 8.69
N TYR A 247 11.75 4.55 9.09
CA TYR A 247 11.48 5.40 10.24
C TYR A 247 10.17 6.21 10.12
N ARG A 248 9.71 6.46 8.89
CA ARG A 248 8.45 7.18 8.64
C ARG A 248 7.20 6.34 8.92
N THR A 249 7.34 5.12 9.42
CA THR A 249 6.23 4.26 9.84
C THR A 249 5.54 4.85 11.06
N ILE A 250 4.20 5.01 10.99
CA ILE A 250 3.41 5.48 12.15
C ILE A 250 3.61 4.50 13.30
N GLY A 251 3.96 5.00 14.46
CA GLY A 251 4.37 4.23 15.63
C GLY A 251 5.85 4.36 15.94
N ILE A 252 6.72 4.42 14.93
CA ILE A 252 8.19 4.51 15.12
C ILE A 252 8.63 5.88 15.65
N PRO A 253 8.29 7.04 15.04
CA PRO A 253 8.63 8.35 15.60
C PRO A 253 8.00 8.60 16.97
N GLU A 254 6.79 8.06 17.19
CA GLU A 254 6.09 8.16 18.46
C GLU A 254 6.79 7.33 19.54
N ALA A 255 7.21 6.09 19.23
CA ALA A 255 7.99 5.25 20.15
C ALA A 255 9.33 5.92 20.47
N ALA A 256 10.00 6.53 19.49
CA ALA A 256 11.21 7.31 19.73
C ALA A 256 11.00 8.46 20.73
N ALA A 257 9.90 9.20 20.59
CA ALA A 257 9.55 10.28 21.51
C ALA A 257 9.26 9.76 22.93
N TYR A 258 8.60 8.61 23.05
CA TYR A 258 8.33 7.96 24.33
C TYR A 258 9.62 7.49 25.01
N VAL A 259 10.48 6.78 24.31
CA VAL A 259 11.77 6.28 24.84
C VAL A 259 12.68 7.44 25.26
N SER A 260 12.58 8.59 24.59
CA SER A 260 13.30 9.82 24.94
C SER A 260 12.68 10.59 26.11
N GLY A 261 11.58 10.11 26.71
CA GLY A 261 10.88 10.78 27.82
C GLY A 261 10.11 12.04 27.43
N ASN A 262 9.91 12.30 26.13
CA ASN A 262 9.24 13.50 25.64
C ASN A 262 7.71 13.38 25.69
N ILE A 263 7.16 12.17 25.79
CA ILE A 263 5.74 11.90 25.88
C ILE A 263 5.46 10.74 26.84
N THR A 264 4.26 10.71 27.41
CA THR A 264 3.78 9.60 28.23
C THR A 264 3.28 8.43 27.38
N LEU A 265 3.04 7.27 28.01
CA LEU A 265 2.45 6.09 27.32
C LEU A 265 1.06 6.39 26.78
N GLU A 266 0.26 7.17 27.51
CA GLU A 266 -1.08 7.59 27.07
C GLU A 266 -0.98 8.48 25.82
N GLU A 267 -0.05 9.46 25.83
CA GLU A 267 0.20 10.31 24.67
C GLU A 267 0.71 9.52 23.47
N LEU A 268 1.56 8.52 23.68
CA LEU A 268 2.01 7.59 22.63
C LEU A 268 0.80 6.94 21.93
N GLN A 269 -0.09 6.34 22.72
CA GLN A 269 -1.30 5.69 22.23
C GLN A 269 -2.19 6.65 21.42
N VAL A 270 -2.45 7.83 21.98
CA VAL A 270 -3.30 8.86 21.35
C VAL A 270 -2.69 9.35 20.04
N ARG A 271 -1.39 9.63 20.01
CA ARG A 271 -0.69 10.12 18.82
C ARG A 271 -0.70 9.09 17.68
N ILE A 272 -0.41 7.82 17.98
CA ILE A 272 -0.46 6.75 16.99
C ILE A 272 -1.89 6.60 16.43
N ALA A 273 -2.91 6.55 17.30
CA ALA A 273 -4.30 6.42 16.88
C ALA A 273 -4.75 7.56 15.97
N ASN A 274 -4.41 8.81 16.33
CA ASN A 274 -4.76 9.99 15.53
C ASN A 274 -4.07 9.99 14.16
N ARG A 275 -2.77 9.68 14.09
CA ARG A 275 -2.03 9.62 12.84
C ARG A 275 -2.53 8.46 11.95
N THR A 276 -2.84 7.32 12.56
CA THR A 276 -3.42 6.16 11.86
C THR A 276 -4.78 6.50 11.27
N TRP A 277 -5.64 7.22 12.03
CA TRP A 277 -6.92 7.71 11.52
C TRP A 277 -6.76 8.70 10.37
N GLN A 278 -5.80 9.62 10.45
CA GLN A 278 -5.49 10.55 9.35
C GLN A 278 -5.02 9.81 8.10
N LEU A 279 -4.17 8.78 8.27
CA LEU A 279 -3.75 7.92 7.17
C LEU A 279 -4.95 7.19 6.54
N ALA A 280 -5.81 6.56 7.35
CA ALA A 280 -7.00 5.86 6.89
C ALA A 280 -7.95 6.77 6.09
N ARG A 281 -8.14 8.02 6.53
CA ARG A 281 -8.93 9.01 5.79
C ARG A 281 -8.32 9.35 4.42
N ARG A 282 -7.00 9.59 4.36
CA ARG A 282 -6.30 9.87 3.09
C ARG A 282 -6.39 8.68 2.13
N GLN A 283 -6.20 7.46 2.65
CA GLN A 283 -6.36 6.24 1.87
C GLN A 283 -7.79 6.11 1.31
N SER A 284 -8.81 6.29 2.15
CA SER A 284 -10.22 6.22 1.73
C SER A 284 -10.55 7.26 0.67
N ALA A 285 -10.06 8.49 0.81
CA ALA A 285 -10.28 9.55 -0.17
C ALA A 285 -9.64 9.23 -1.52
N TRP A 286 -8.44 8.63 -1.50
CA TRP A 286 -7.73 8.21 -2.70
C TRP A 286 -8.45 7.03 -3.38
N PHE A 287 -8.82 6.00 -2.63
CA PHE A 287 -9.49 4.81 -3.16
C PHE A 287 -10.84 5.11 -3.80
N ARG A 288 -11.57 6.11 -3.30
CA ARG A 288 -12.85 6.54 -3.89
C ARG A 288 -12.72 7.17 -5.29
N GLN A 289 -11.50 7.58 -5.67
CA GLN A 289 -11.22 8.09 -7.02
C GLN A 289 -10.95 6.96 -8.03
N GLU A 290 -10.70 5.74 -7.57
CA GLU A 290 -10.44 4.60 -8.44
C GLU A 290 -11.74 4.14 -9.10
N LYS A 291 -11.65 3.93 -10.42
CA LYS A 291 -12.79 3.45 -11.23
C LYS A 291 -12.92 1.93 -11.13
N HIS A 292 -14.11 1.44 -11.38
CA HIS A 292 -14.41 -0.02 -11.48
C HIS A 292 -14.14 -0.81 -10.20
N VAL A 293 -14.15 -0.16 -9.03
CA VAL A 293 -14.02 -0.80 -7.73
C VAL A 293 -15.36 -1.41 -7.32
N ARG A 294 -15.32 -2.65 -6.83
CA ARG A 294 -16.42 -3.28 -6.11
C ARG A 294 -16.21 -3.07 -4.62
N TRP A 295 -17.03 -2.20 -4.04
CA TRP A 295 -16.96 -1.91 -2.61
C TRP A 295 -17.73 -2.95 -1.79
N VAL A 296 -17.09 -3.41 -0.71
CA VAL A 296 -17.67 -4.35 0.26
C VAL A 296 -17.58 -3.72 1.65
N ASP A 297 -18.76 -3.48 2.25
CA ASP A 297 -18.86 -3.04 3.64
C ASP A 297 -18.57 -4.21 4.58
N VAL A 298 -17.62 -4.01 5.49
CA VAL A 298 -17.22 -5.01 6.49
C VAL A 298 -17.79 -4.73 7.89
N THR A 299 -18.62 -3.70 8.02
CA THR A 299 -19.21 -3.26 9.31
C THR A 299 -20.04 -4.39 9.93
N GLY A 300 -19.72 -4.78 11.17
CA GLY A 300 -20.41 -5.85 11.88
C GLY A 300 -20.27 -7.25 11.25
N ARG A 301 -19.36 -7.44 10.30
CA ARG A 301 -19.20 -8.70 9.56
C ARG A 301 -17.91 -9.41 9.91
N ASP A 302 -17.96 -10.74 9.92
CA ASP A 302 -16.78 -11.58 10.00
C ASP A 302 -16.04 -11.70 8.65
N ALA A 303 -14.76 -12.01 8.70
CA ALA A 303 -13.91 -12.16 7.52
C ALA A 303 -14.43 -13.25 6.56
N ALA A 304 -15.07 -14.30 7.09
CA ALA A 304 -15.58 -15.41 6.32
C ALA A 304 -16.77 -15.03 5.44
N SER A 305 -17.67 -14.17 5.94
CA SER A 305 -18.80 -13.65 5.18
C SER A 305 -18.36 -12.68 4.09
N VAL A 306 -17.40 -11.79 4.41
CA VAL A 306 -16.80 -10.85 3.45
C VAL A 306 -16.06 -11.60 2.34
N ALA A 307 -15.29 -12.63 2.68
CA ALA A 307 -14.56 -13.44 1.72
C ALA A 307 -15.48 -14.15 0.72
N ARG A 308 -16.68 -14.58 1.14
CA ARG A 308 -17.69 -15.18 0.22
C ARG A 308 -18.10 -14.21 -0.87
N ASP A 309 -18.42 -12.97 -0.51
CA ASP A 309 -18.82 -11.95 -1.48
C ASP A 309 -17.70 -11.67 -2.49
N ILE A 310 -16.45 -11.56 -2.00
CA ILE A 310 -15.28 -11.32 -2.85
C ILE A 310 -15.07 -12.47 -3.85
N ILE A 311 -15.19 -13.72 -3.40
CA ILE A 311 -15.05 -14.91 -4.25
C ILE A 311 -16.17 -14.98 -5.29
N GLU A 312 -17.38 -14.63 -4.91
CA GLU A 312 -18.51 -14.55 -5.85
C GLU A 312 -18.26 -13.50 -6.94
N LEU A 313 -17.79 -12.30 -6.55
CA LEU A 313 -17.40 -11.26 -7.50
C LEU A 313 -16.28 -11.73 -8.44
N TRP A 314 -15.27 -12.41 -7.92
CA TRP A 314 -14.19 -13.00 -8.71
C TRP A 314 -14.71 -14.03 -9.71
N SER A 315 -15.65 -14.89 -9.32
CA SER A 315 -16.20 -15.94 -10.17
C SER A 315 -17.07 -15.37 -11.30
N ARG A 316 -17.92 -14.38 -11.00
CA ARG A 316 -18.79 -13.73 -12.00
C ARG A 316 -18.01 -13.01 -13.10
N THR A 317 -16.87 -12.40 -12.77
CA THR A 317 -16.00 -11.76 -13.77
C THR A 317 -15.30 -12.77 -14.69
N SER A 318 -15.35 -14.06 -14.37
CA SER A 318 -14.85 -15.15 -15.23
C SER A 318 -15.88 -15.62 -16.26
N GLU A 319 -17.18 -15.43 -16.00
CA GLU A 319 -18.28 -15.93 -16.83
C GLU A 319 -18.76 -14.93 -17.88
N GLY A 320 -18.55 -13.64 -17.66
CA GLY A 320 -18.98 -12.57 -18.57
C GLY A 320 -18.15 -12.44 -19.86
N GLU A 321 -17.24 -13.37 -20.11
CA GLU A 321 -16.28 -13.36 -21.23
C GLU A 321 -16.36 -14.57 -22.16
N ARG A 322 -17.47 -15.34 -22.10
CA ARG A 322 -17.74 -16.39 -23.10
C ARG A 322 -18.71 -15.91 -24.14
#